data_6368adf93f60295c0dc0913a8ecac654
#
_entry.id   6368adf93f60295c0dc0913a8ecac654
#
_cell.length_a   1.000
_cell.length_b   1.000
_cell.length_c   1.000
_cell.angle_alpha   90.00
_cell.angle_beta   90.00
_cell.angle_gamma   90.00
#
_symmetry.space_group_name_H-M   'P 1'
#
loop_
_entity.id
_entity.type
_entity.pdbx_description
1 polymer ?
#
loop_
_entity_poly.entity_id
_entity_poly.type
_entity_poly.pdbx_seq_one_letter_code
_entity_poly.pdbx_strand_id
1 'polypeptide(L)'
;MAFRRTVLKILILFSTGYAILRMLHWAIGFTYFTQLSNLFAAAVVLIQLLGRKNRCLLKYSATVSIFMTFLIYLLVLAPAMPGGFFAAYRQDHYASLCLHVITPVLTIADFLLHDTDYAWEKKHIFYAIL
;
A
#
# COMPACT_ATOMS: atom_id res chain seq x y z
N MET A 1 -16.04 -1.91 16.51
CA MET A 1 -15.52 -1.24 15.30
C MET A 1 -14.08 -0.74 15.44
N ALA A 2 -13.70 -0.04 16.50
CA ALA A 2 -12.32 0.48 16.67
C ALA A 2 -11.23 -0.60 16.61
N PHE A 3 -11.42 -1.75 17.21
CA PHE A 3 -10.44 -2.85 17.22
C PHE A 3 -10.07 -3.34 15.81
N ARG A 4 -11.05 -3.60 14.94
CA ARG A 4 -10.80 -4.05 13.55
C ARG A 4 -10.02 -3.03 12.76
N ARG A 5 -10.33 -1.74 12.94
CA ARG A 5 -9.60 -0.64 12.29
C ARG A 5 -8.13 -0.61 12.70
N THR A 6 -7.85 -0.79 14.00
CA THR A 6 -6.47 -0.83 14.50
C THR A 6 -5.71 -2.05 13.99
N VAL A 7 -6.35 -3.23 13.95
CA VAL A 7 -5.74 -4.46 13.46
C VAL A 7 -5.31 -4.32 11.98
N LEU A 8 -6.18 -3.82 11.11
CA LEU A 8 -5.84 -3.61 9.69
C LEU A 8 -4.63 -2.67 9.54
N LYS A 9 -4.59 -1.59 10.31
CA LYS A 9 -3.48 -0.63 10.28
C LYS A 9 -2.16 -1.25 10.73
N ILE A 10 -2.19 -2.08 11.77
CA ILE A 10 -1.00 -2.82 12.24
C ILE A 10 -0.53 -3.81 11.17
N LEU A 11 -1.43 -4.52 10.52
CA LEU A 11 -1.09 -5.45 9.44
C LEU A 11 -0.46 -4.73 8.24
N ILE A 12 -0.96 -3.56 7.86
CA ILE A 12 -0.37 -2.73 6.79
C ILE A 12 1.07 -2.34 7.17
N LEU A 13 1.28 -1.83 8.38
CA LEU A 13 2.61 -1.44 8.86
C LEU A 13 3.57 -2.63 8.93
N PHE A 14 3.10 -3.77 9.40
CA PHE A 14 3.92 -4.98 9.49
C PHE A 14 4.31 -5.50 8.11
N SER A 15 3.35 -5.61 7.18
CA SER A 15 3.59 -6.06 5.81
C SER A 15 4.57 -5.14 5.07
N THR A 16 4.35 -3.82 5.15
CA THR A 16 5.25 -2.83 4.53
C THR A 16 6.64 -2.86 5.19
N GLY A 17 6.69 -2.88 6.51
CA GLY A 17 7.95 -2.91 7.27
C GLY A 17 8.79 -4.14 6.96
N TYR A 18 8.18 -5.32 6.92
CA TYR A 18 8.84 -6.56 6.52
C TYR A 18 9.46 -6.44 5.13
N ALA A 19 8.67 -6.00 4.15
CA ALA A 19 9.14 -5.88 2.78
C ALA A 19 10.28 -4.86 2.62
N ILE A 20 10.17 -3.70 3.29
CA ILE A 20 11.22 -2.68 3.27
C ILE A 20 12.51 -3.21 3.90
N LEU A 21 12.45 -3.88 5.06
CA LEU A 21 13.63 -4.48 5.71
C LEU A 21 14.31 -5.49 4.80
N ARG A 22 13.55 -6.32 4.10
CA ARG A 22 14.10 -7.28 3.13
C ARG A 22 14.78 -6.57 1.98
N MET A 23 14.19 -5.51 1.44
CA MET A 23 14.78 -4.73 0.34
C MET A 23 16.04 -3.99 0.74
N LEU A 24 16.11 -3.42 1.93
CA LEU A 24 17.32 -2.79 2.46
C LEU A 24 18.48 -3.79 2.57
N HIS A 25 18.18 -5.04 2.97
CA HIS A 25 19.18 -6.10 3.01
C HIS A 25 19.78 -6.42 1.64
N TRP A 26 19.00 -6.26 0.55
CA TRP A 26 19.45 -6.49 -0.82
C TRP A 26 20.07 -5.24 -1.48
N ALA A 27 20.30 -4.17 -0.73
CA ALA A 27 20.82 -2.88 -1.21
C ALA A 27 20.02 -2.29 -2.41
N ILE A 28 18.75 -2.65 -2.54
CA ILE A 28 17.85 -2.10 -3.56
C ILE A 28 17.38 -0.73 -3.06
N GLY A 29 17.80 0.32 -3.75
CA GLY A 29 17.41 1.69 -3.41
C GLY A 29 15.91 1.94 -3.55
N PHE A 30 15.40 2.98 -2.87
CA PHE A 30 14.01 3.45 -2.97
C PHE A 30 13.76 4.20 -4.31
N THR A 31 14.05 3.56 -5.43
CA THR A 31 13.94 4.18 -6.77
C THR A 31 12.64 3.86 -7.47
N TYR A 32 11.92 2.85 -7.01
CA TYR A 32 10.70 2.41 -7.67
C TYR A 32 9.45 3.02 -7.07
N PHE A 33 8.51 3.40 -7.92
CA PHE A 33 7.21 3.93 -7.52
C PHE A 33 6.46 3.01 -6.52
N THR A 34 6.58 1.70 -6.67
CA THR A 34 6.00 0.72 -5.77
C THR A 34 6.47 0.89 -4.32
N GLN A 35 7.75 1.10 -4.12
CA GLN A 35 8.34 1.28 -2.79
C GLN A 35 7.86 2.58 -2.15
N LEU A 36 7.87 3.67 -2.94
CA LEU A 36 7.42 4.98 -2.49
C LEU A 36 5.94 5.00 -2.15
N SER A 37 5.08 4.39 -2.97
CA SER A 37 3.64 4.31 -2.70
C SER A 37 3.32 3.47 -1.45
N ASN A 38 4.03 2.38 -1.22
CA ASN A 38 3.88 1.57 0.00
C ASN A 38 4.38 2.33 1.24
N LEU A 39 5.52 3.02 1.15
CA LEU A 39 6.05 3.85 2.23
C LEU A 39 5.10 5.00 2.56
N PHE A 40 4.54 5.65 1.55
CA PHE A 40 3.55 6.71 1.72
C PHE A 40 2.28 6.18 2.41
N ALA A 41 1.76 5.04 1.99
CA ALA A 41 0.61 4.40 2.63
C ALA A 41 0.90 4.06 4.11
N ALA A 42 2.07 3.49 4.40
CA ALA A 42 2.49 3.19 5.77
C ALA A 42 2.61 4.46 6.63
N ALA A 43 3.19 5.54 6.09
CA ALA A 43 3.30 6.82 6.78
C ALA A 43 1.93 7.41 7.12
N VAL A 44 0.98 7.39 6.18
CA VAL A 44 -0.40 7.85 6.41
C VAL A 44 -1.09 7.02 7.48
N VAL A 45 -0.95 5.70 7.43
CA VAL A 45 -1.52 4.78 8.44
C VAL A 45 -0.91 5.06 9.82
N LEU A 46 0.40 5.28 9.91
CA LEU A 46 1.07 5.62 11.16
C LEU A 46 0.55 6.94 11.75
N ILE A 47 0.40 7.98 10.92
CA ILE A 47 -0.17 9.27 11.32
C ILE A 47 -1.58 9.11 11.88
N GLN A 48 -2.39 8.25 11.28
CA GLN A 48 -3.74 7.96 11.77
C GLN A 48 -3.73 7.21 13.11
N LEU A 49 -2.81 6.27 13.32
CA LEU A 49 -2.65 5.56 14.60
C LEU A 49 -2.19 6.48 15.73
N LEU A 50 -1.38 7.50 15.42
CA LEU A 50 -0.96 8.53 16.38
C LEU A 50 -2.07 9.55 16.72
N GLY A 51 -3.32 9.27 16.35
CA GLY A 51 -4.49 10.04 16.75
C GLY A 51 -4.74 11.32 15.96
N ARG A 52 -4.00 11.60 14.90
CA ARG A 52 -4.27 12.72 13.99
C ARG A 52 -5.45 12.39 13.08
N LYS A 53 -6.65 12.60 13.61
CA LYS A 53 -7.93 12.49 12.87
C LYS A 53 -7.93 13.52 11.72
N ASN A 54 -8.75 13.35 10.70
CA ASN A 54 -8.95 14.27 9.57
C ASN A 54 -7.82 14.34 8.51
N ARG A 55 -7.25 13.20 8.15
CA ARG A 55 -6.34 13.08 7.00
C ARG A 55 -6.95 12.22 5.88
N CYS A 56 -8.26 12.38 5.67
CA CYS A 56 -9.01 11.57 4.69
C CYS A 56 -8.44 11.74 3.27
N LEU A 57 -8.06 12.96 2.91
CA LEU A 57 -7.46 13.25 1.61
C LEU A 57 -6.10 12.56 1.41
N LEU A 58 -5.22 12.60 2.43
CA LEU A 58 -3.93 11.90 2.38
C LEU A 58 -4.12 10.37 2.28
N LYS A 59 -5.09 9.85 3.02
CA LYS A 59 -5.44 8.42 2.95
C LYS A 59 -5.96 8.04 1.57
N TYR A 60 -6.82 8.86 0.99
CA TYR A 60 -7.32 8.67 -0.37
C TYR A 60 -6.18 8.65 -1.39
N SER A 61 -5.32 9.67 -1.38
CA SER A 61 -4.15 9.74 -2.28
C SER A 61 -3.23 8.54 -2.14
N ALA A 62 -2.94 8.12 -0.90
CA ALA A 62 -2.14 6.93 -0.63
C ALA A 62 -2.81 5.65 -1.16
N THR A 63 -4.14 5.52 -0.98
CA THR A 63 -4.90 4.37 -1.46
C THR A 63 -4.94 4.32 -3.00
N VAL A 64 -5.12 5.46 -3.66
CA VAL A 64 -5.09 5.53 -5.14
C VAL A 64 -3.71 5.17 -5.66
N SER A 65 -2.64 5.73 -5.09
CA SER A 65 -1.26 5.42 -5.49
C SER A 65 -0.94 3.94 -5.37
N ILE A 66 -1.32 3.33 -4.25
CA ILE A 66 -1.05 1.90 -4.03
C ILE A 66 -1.95 1.00 -4.89
N PHE A 67 -3.18 1.44 -5.19
CA PHE A 67 -4.09 0.74 -6.10
C PHE A 67 -3.53 0.72 -7.53
N MET A 68 -2.99 1.84 -8.01
CA MET A 68 -2.31 1.91 -9.31
C MET A 68 -1.12 0.96 -9.38
N THR A 69 -0.31 0.91 -8.33
CA THR A 69 0.80 -0.04 -8.22
C THR A 69 0.32 -1.49 -8.32
N PHE A 70 -0.76 -1.82 -7.60
CA PHE A 70 -1.36 -3.15 -7.61
C PHE A 70 -1.88 -3.54 -9.00
N LEU A 71 -2.60 -2.63 -9.68
CA LEU A 71 -3.12 -2.87 -11.03
C LEU A 71 -2.00 -3.08 -12.05
N ILE A 72 -0.99 -2.22 -12.07
CA ILE A 72 0.16 -2.33 -12.98
C ILE A 72 0.87 -3.67 -12.74
N TYR A 73 1.06 -4.03 -11.48
CA TYR A 73 1.66 -5.30 -11.14
C TYR A 73 0.85 -6.48 -11.69
N LEU A 74 -0.46 -6.55 -11.40
CA LEU A 74 -1.31 -7.66 -11.81
C LEU A 74 -1.47 -7.77 -13.33
N LEU A 75 -1.64 -6.64 -14.03
CA LEU A 75 -1.99 -6.63 -15.45
C LEU A 75 -0.78 -6.67 -16.37
N VAL A 76 0.37 -6.17 -15.91
CA VAL A 76 1.55 -6.00 -16.76
C VAL A 76 2.72 -6.85 -16.27
N LEU A 77 3.14 -6.68 -15.02
CA LEU A 77 4.36 -7.34 -14.53
C LEU A 77 4.17 -8.83 -14.29
N ALA A 78 3.11 -9.20 -13.59
CA ALA A 78 2.89 -10.60 -13.20
C ALA A 78 2.76 -11.56 -14.40
N PRO A 79 2.04 -11.22 -15.48
CA PRO A 79 1.99 -12.05 -16.68
C PRO A 79 3.33 -12.15 -17.42
N ALA A 80 4.19 -11.12 -17.34
CA ALA A 80 5.47 -11.07 -18.03
C ALA A 80 6.62 -11.77 -17.28
N MET A 81 6.38 -12.23 -16.04
CA MET A 81 7.43 -12.86 -15.22
C MET A 81 7.75 -14.28 -15.67
N PRO A 82 9.04 -14.60 -15.90
CA PRO A 82 9.47 -15.96 -16.19
C PRO A 82 9.14 -16.92 -15.03
N GLY A 83 8.48 -18.04 -15.31
CA GLY A 83 8.08 -19.02 -14.30
C GLY A 83 6.78 -18.71 -13.57
N GLY A 84 6.08 -17.66 -13.99
CA GLY A 84 4.74 -17.31 -13.50
C GLY A 84 4.72 -16.56 -12.18
N PHE A 85 3.52 -16.18 -11.81
CA PHE A 85 3.20 -15.29 -10.67
C PHE A 85 3.88 -15.66 -9.33
N PHE A 86 3.98 -16.96 -9.02
CA PHE A 86 4.53 -17.40 -7.74
C PHE A 86 6.04 -17.63 -7.73
N ALA A 87 6.69 -17.79 -8.89
CA ALA A 87 8.12 -18.06 -8.95
C ALA A 87 8.95 -16.86 -8.42
N ALA A 88 8.56 -15.65 -8.79
CA ALA A 88 9.22 -14.42 -8.36
C ALA A 88 9.18 -14.22 -6.84
N TYR A 89 8.07 -14.62 -6.18
CA TYR A 89 7.91 -14.40 -4.74
C TYR A 89 8.82 -15.27 -3.87
N ARG A 90 9.23 -16.43 -4.36
CA ARG A 90 10.14 -17.31 -3.62
C ARG A 90 11.56 -16.78 -3.57
N GLN A 91 12.00 -16.07 -4.61
CA GLN A 91 13.36 -15.55 -4.71
C GLN A 91 13.62 -14.45 -3.68
N ASP A 92 12.67 -13.57 -3.44
CA ASP A 92 12.79 -12.43 -2.52
C ASP A 92 12.14 -12.64 -1.15
N HIS A 93 11.92 -13.92 -0.77
CA HIS A 93 11.28 -14.30 0.50
C HIS A 93 9.92 -13.61 0.71
N TYR A 94 9.12 -13.55 -0.35
CA TYR A 94 7.78 -12.95 -0.35
C TYR A 94 7.71 -11.42 -0.13
N ALA A 95 8.84 -10.70 -0.19
CA ALA A 95 8.84 -9.25 -0.07
C ALA A 95 8.04 -8.59 -1.19
N SER A 96 8.19 -9.04 -2.43
CA SER A 96 7.38 -8.58 -3.57
C SER A 96 5.89 -8.87 -3.38
N LEU A 97 5.53 -10.02 -2.82
CA LEU A 97 4.13 -10.34 -2.51
C LEU A 97 3.55 -9.33 -1.50
N CYS A 98 4.31 -8.99 -0.47
CA CYS A 98 3.89 -7.99 0.51
C CYS A 98 3.65 -6.62 -0.15
N LEU A 99 4.57 -6.13 -0.98
CA LEU A 99 4.48 -4.81 -1.60
C LEU A 99 3.43 -4.71 -2.70
N HIS A 100 3.27 -5.76 -3.50
CA HIS A 100 2.43 -5.70 -4.69
C HIS A 100 1.02 -6.24 -4.47
N VAL A 101 0.79 -7.06 -3.44
CA VAL A 101 -0.51 -7.68 -3.21
C VAL A 101 -1.03 -7.43 -1.79
N ILE A 102 -0.29 -7.85 -0.76
CA ILE A 102 -0.80 -7.85 0.62
C ILE A 102 -1.04 -6.41 1.11
N THR A 103 -0.04 -5.56 1.07
CA THR A 103 -0.17 -4.16 1.53
C THR A 103 -1.21 -3.38 0.72
N PRO A 104 -1.25 -3.46 -0.64
CA PRO A 104 -2.32 -2.84 -1.41
C PRO A 104 -3.72 -3.31 -1.03
N VAL A 105 -3.95 -4.61 -0.94
CA VAL A 105 -5.27 -5.16 -0.59
C VAL A 105 -5.70 -4.71 0.81
N LEU A 106 -4.81 -4.77 1.80
CA LEU A 106 -5.10 -4.31 3.15
C LEU A 106 -5.39 -2.80 3.21
N THR A 107 -4.65 -1.99 2.45
CA THR A 107 -4.84 -0.52 2.40
C THR A 107 -6.17 -0.16 1.76
N ILE A 108 -6.53 -0.82 0.66
CA ILE A 108 -7.83 -0.63 -0.01
C ILE A 108 -8.96 -1.07 0.93
N ALA A 109 -8.83 -2.22 1.57
CA ALA A 109 -9.83 -2.71 2.53
C ALA A 109 -10.01 -1.76 3.71
N ASP A 110 -8.91 -1.25 4.29
CA ASP A 110 -8.98 -0.28 5.39
C ASP A 110 -9.66 1.03 4.95
N PHE A 111 -9.40 1.50 3.72
CA PHE A 111 -10.07 2.66 3.16
C PHE A 111 -11.58 2.43 2.97
N LEU A 112 -11.95 1.35 2.28
CA LEU A 112 -13.35 1.05 1.98
C LEU A 112 -14.21 0.79 3.22
N LEU A 113 -13.62 0.18 4.25
CA LEU A 113 -14.35 -0.16 5.48
C LEU A 113 -14.45 0.98 6.49
N HIS A 114 -13.57 1.98 6.42
CA HIS A 114 -13.43 2.94 7.51
C HIS A 114 -13.39 4.41 7.10
N ASP A 115 -13.20 4.72 5.84
CA ASP A 115 -12.91 6.10 5.40
C ASP A 115 -13.81 6.57 4.23
N THR A 116 -14.92 5.85 3.95
CA THR A 116 -15.87 6.20 2.87
C THR A 116 -16.88 7.27 3.25
N ASP A 117 -17.06 7.56 4.55
CA ASP A 117 -18.07 8.51 5.04
C ASP A 117 -17.69 9.98 4.81
N TYR A 118 -16.59 10.24 4.12
CA TYR A 118 -16.14 11.58 3.79
C TYR A 118 -16.93 12.16 2.61
N ALA A 119 -17.34 13.42 2.69
CA ALA A 119 -18.01 14.14 1.60
C ALA A 119 -17.02 14.41 0.46
N TRP A 120 -17.05 13.55 -0.56
CA TRP A 120 -16.15 13.63 -1.72
C TRP A 120 -16.62 14.69 -2.70
N GLU A 121 -15.75 15.62 -3.07
CA GLU A 121 -15.96 16.58 -4.14
C GLU A 121 -15.09 16.20 -5.35
N LYS A 122 -15.52 16.57 -6.56
CA LYS A 122 -14.79 16.25 -7.81
C LYS A 122 -13.33 16.74 -7.80
N LYS A 123 -13.04 17.86 -7.10
CA LYS A 123 -11.67 18.38 -6.94
C LYS A 123 -10.73 17.40 -6.23
N HIS A 124 -11.24 16.52 -5.37
CA HIS A 124 -10.43 15.55 -4.62
C HIS A 124 -9.79 14.50 -5.52
N ILE A 125 -10.37 14.24 -6.71
CA ILE A 125 -9.80 13.35 -7.71
C ILE A 125 -8.45 13.89 -8.20
N PHE A 126 -8.35 15.21 -8.42
CA PHE A 126 -7.12 15.84 -8.88
C PHE A 126 -6.00 15.80 -7.84
N TYR A 127 -6.31 15.88 -6.56
CA TYR A 127 -5.32 15.79 -5.48
C TYR A 127 -4.70 14.40 -5.31
N ALA A 128 -5.29 13.37 -5.91
CA ALA A 128 -4.72 12.01 -5.87
C ALA A 128 -3.75 11.74 -7.02
N ILE A 129 -3.76 12.59 -8.05
CA ILE A 129 -2.96 12.43 -9.27
C ILE A 129 -1.70 13.31 -9.23
N LEU A 130 -1.72 14.39 -8.45
CA LEU A 130 -0.58 15.28 -8.22
C LEU A 130 0.33 14.79 -7.11
#